data_47d0e700bc757c718f8ba2e5f989d559
#
_entry.id   47d0e700bc757c718f8ba2e5f989d559
#
_cell.length_a   1.000
_cell.length_b   1.000
_cell.length_c   1.000
_cell.angle_alpha   90.00
_cell.angle_beta   90.00
_cell.angle_gamma   90.00
#
_symmetry.space_group_name_H-M   'P 1'
#
loop_
_entity.id
_entity.type
_entity.pdbx_description
1 polymer ?
#
loop_
_entity_poly.entity_id
_entity_poly.type
_entity_poly.pdbx_seq_one_letter_code
_entity_poly.pdbx_strand_id
1 'polypeptide(L)'
;EIGKGRIVQNGARVAILSFGTRLDAVKTACESLAQKGIKPTIADARFAKPLDHDLIRELAANHEALITIEEGAIGGFGSHVADFLANEGVFDTGLKFRSMVLPDTFIDQSSPEDMYATAGLNAADIEAKVLHVLGVETIAAHRA
;
A
#
# COMPACT_ATOMS: atom_id res chain seq x y z
N GLU A 1 14.68 -15.75 -4.91
CA GLU A 1 15.27 -16.04 -3.59
C GLU A 1 14.21 -15.92 -2.50
N ILE A 2 14.17 -16.88 -1.61
CA ILE A 2 13.19 -16.90 -0.52
C ILE A 2 13.38 -15.69 0.38
N GLY A 3 12.26 -15.02 0.72
CA GLY A 3 12.29 -13.88 1.61
C GLY A 3 12.75 -12.58 0.97
N LYS A 4 12.86 -12.53 -0.36
CA LYS A 4 13.25 -11.33 -1.07
C LYS A 4 12.11 -10.80 -1.94
N GLY A 5 11.73 -9.55 -1.70
CA GLY A 5 10.84 -8.83 -2.58
C GLY A 5 11.63 -8.09 -3.67
N ARG A 6 10.93 -7.26 -4.42
CA ARG A 6 11.58 -6.49 -5.48
C ARG A 6 10.90 -5.15 -5.67
N ILE A 7 11.68 -4.17 -6.13
CA ILE A 7 11.12 -2.88 -6.53
C ILE A 7 10.69 -3.00 -7.99
N VAL A 8 9.42 -2.70 -8.25
CA VAL A 8 8.82 -2.77 -9.58
C VAL A 8 8.95 -1.42 -10.29
N GLN A 9 8.83 -0.34 -9.54
CA GLN A 9 8.94 1.02 -10.06
C GLN A 9 9.56 1.91 -8.99
N ASN A 10 10.59 2.66 -9.34
CA ASN A 10 11.15 3.67 -8.45
C ASN A 10 10.35 4.94 -8.55
N GLY A 11 10.14 5.60 -7.43
CA GLY A 11 9.43 6.87 -7.36
C GLY A 11 9.87 7.66 -6.16
N ALA A 12 8.98 8.50 -5.62
CA ALA A 12 9.31 9.38 -4.52
C ALA A 12 8.09 9.64 -3.64
N ARG A 13 8.34 10.08 -2.42
CA ARG A 13 7.37 10.48 -1.42
C ARG A 13 6.59 9.34 -0.78
N VAL A 14 5.98 8.48 -1.56
CA VAL A 14 5.20 7.36 -1.03
C VAL A 14 5.66 6.06 -1.66
N ALA A 15 5.75 5.01 -0.85
CA ALA A 15 6.02 3.65 -1.33
C ALA A 15 4.77 2.81 -1.11
N ILE A 16 4.43 2.00 -2.11
CA ILE A 16 3.33 1.04 -2.02
C ILE A 16 3.95 -0.35 -2.09
N LEU A 17 3.78 -1.10 -1.01
CA LEU A 17 4.30 -2.45 -0.89
C LEU A 17 3.13 -3.43 -1.05
N SER A 18 3.11 -4.11 -2.17
CA SER A 18 2.01 -5.01 -2.54
C SER A 18 2.37 -6.45 -2.20
N PHE A 19 1.41 -7.17 -1.65
CA PHE A 19 1.56 -8.59 -1.38
C PHE A 19 0.37 -9.33 -2.01
N GLY A 20 0.65 -10.25 -2.92
CA GLY A 20 -0.39 -11.06 -3.56
C GLY A 20 -0.85 -10.45 -4.88
N THR A 21 -2.15 -10.47 -5.13
CA THR A 21 -2.71 -10.21 -6.46
C THR A 21 -3.07 -8.75 -6.74
N ARG A 22 -2.80 -7.82 -5.81
CA ARG A 22 -3.22 -6.43 -5.99
C ARG A 22 -2.23 -5.57 -6.79
N LEU A 23 -1.14 -6.16 -7.28
CA LEU A 23 -0.10 -5.41 -7.98
C LEU A 23 -0.62 -4.68 -9.23
N ASP A 24 -1.51 -5.32 -10.00
CA ASP A 24 -2.06 -4.68 -11.20
C ASP A 24 -2.93 -3.46 -10.86
N ALA A 25 -3.72 -3.55 -9.80
CA ALA A 25 -4.51 -2.41 -9.34
C ALA A 25 -3.60 -1.27 -8.87
N VAL A 26 -2.48 -1.59 -8.22
CA VAL A 26 -1.49 -0.59 -7.81
C VAL A 26 -0.90 0.11 -9.04
N LYS A 27 -0.53 -0.65 -10.05
CA LYS A 27 0.03 -0.08 -11.29
C LYS A 27 -0.98 0.85 -11.97
N THR A 28 -2.24 0.43 -12.03
CA THR A 28 -3.29 1.26 -12.63
C THR A 28 -3.48 2.57 -11.85
N ALA A 29 -3.49 2.49 -10.52
CA ALA A 29 -3.58 3.68 -9.69
C ALA A 29 -2.41 4.62 -9.93
N CYS A 30 -1.21 4.09 -10.10
CA CYS A 30 -0.02 4.89 -10.33
C CYS A 30 0.00 5.56 -11.70
N GLU A 31 -0.65 4.95 -12.70
CA GLU A 31 -0.81 5.62 -14.00
C GLU A 31 -1.65 6.88 -13.85
N SER A 32 -2.73 6.81 -13.10
CA SER A 32 -3.57 7.98 -12.83
C SER A 32 -2.83 9.03 -12.00
N LEU A 33 -2.09 8.60 -10.99
CA LEU A 33 -1.31 9.51 -10.15
C LEU A 33 -0.22 10.23 -10.93
N ALA A 34 0.36 9.58 -11.94
CA ALA A 34 1.38 10.18 -12.77
C ALA A 34 0.86 11.43 -13.48
N GLN A 35 -0.42 11.45 -13.85
CA GLN A 35 -1.04 12.61 -14.47
C GLN A 35 -1.16 13.78 -13.50
N LYS A 36 -1.05 13.52 -12.21
CA LYS A 36 -1.07 14.53 -11.15
C LYS A 36 0.32 14.87 -10.65
N GLY A 37 1.35 14.38 -11.33
CA GLY A 37 2.73 14.64 -10.97
C GLY A 37 3.23 13.81 -9.79
N ILE A 38 2.53 12.76 -9.43
CA ILE A 38 2.89 11.90 -8.29
C ILE A 38 3.33 10.54 -8.84
N LYS A 39 4.56 10.15 -8.48
CA LYS A 39 5.11 8.87 -8.91
C LYS A 39 5.54 8.04 -7.70
N PRO A 40 4.65 7.20 -7.17
CA PRO A 40 5.02 6.35 -6.04
C PRO A 40 6.08 5.32 -6.42
N THR A 41 6.83 4.87 -5.42
CA THR A 41 7.63 3.66 -5.53
C THR A 41 6.67 2.47 -5.39
N ILE A 42 6.78 1.49 -6.27
CA ILE A 42 6.00 0.26 -6.19
C ILE A 42 6.95 -0.89 -5.90
N ALA A 43 6.66 -1.66 -4.87
CA ALA A 43 7.43 -2.85 -4.53
C ALA A 43 6.49 -4.04 -4.37
N ASP A 44 6.97 -5.19 -4.79
CA ASP A 44 6.28 -6.47 -4.65
C ASP A 44 6.97 -7.23 -3.53
N ALA A 45 6.26 -7.47 -2.45
CA ALA A 45 6.82 -8.14 -1.28
C ALA A 45 7.15 -9.60 -1.53
N ARG A 46 6.37 -10.27 -2.35
CA ARG A 46 6.49 -11.69 -2.72
C ARG A 46 6.26 -12.67 -1.56
N PHE A 47 6.76 -12.36 -0.37
CA PHE A 47 6.67 -13.26 0.78
C PHE A 47 6.14 -12.50 2.00
N ALA A 48 5.22 -13.15 2.73
CA ALA A 48 4.78 -12.65 4.03
C ALA A 48 5.67 -13.21 5.15
N LYS A 49 6.16 -14.41 4.96
CA LYS A 49 7.05 -15.10 5.93
C LYS A 49 8.11 -15.86 5.14
N PRO A 50 9.38 -15.51 5.32
CA PRO A 50 9.86 -14.37 6.10
C PRO A 50 9.65 -13.05 5.37
N LEU A 51 9.50 -11.96 6.12
CA LEU A 51 9.46 -10.62 5.54
C LEU A 51 10.85 -10.25 5.02
N ASP A 52 10.88 -9.46 3.93
CA ASP A 52 12.12 -8.88 3.47
C ASP A 52 12.40 -7.62 4.28
N HIS A 53 13.07 -7.76 5.41
CA HIS A 53 13.33 -6.67 6.34
C HIS A 53 14.16 -5.55 5.70
N ASP A 54 15.14 -5.91 4.87
CA ASP A 54 15.99 -4.91 4.23
C ASP A 54 15.20 -4.06 3.25
N LEU A 55 14.33 -4.67 2.46
CA LEU A 55 13.47 -3.92 1.55
C LEU A 55 12.54 -2.98 2.32
N ILE A 56 11.93 -3.49 3.39
CA ILE A 56 11.00 -2.69 4.19
C ILE A 56 11.72 -1.49 4.82
N ARG A 57 12.93 -1.71 5.36
CA ARG A 57 13.74 -0.61 5.91
C ARG A 57 14.08 0.43 4.85
N GLU A 58 14.46 -0.02 3.65
CA GLU A 58 14.80 0.87 2.56
C GLU A 58 13.60 1.73 2.16
N LEU A 59 12.43 1.11 2.00
CA LEU A 59 11.23 1.85 1.64
C LEU A 59 10.85 2.86 2.74
N ALA A 60 10.95 2.45 3.99
CA ALA A 60 10.62 3.32 5.11
C ALA A 60 11.59 4.50 5.23
N ALA A 61 12.87 4.28 4.95
CA ALA A 61 13.89 5.31 5.09
C ALA A 61 13.82 6.37 3.99
N ASN A 62 13.35 6.00 2.81
CA ASN A 62 13.41 6.86 1.63
C ASN A 62 12.07 7.51 1.25
N HIS A 63 11.03 7.32 2.04
CA HIS A 63 9.70 7.85 1.72
C HIS A 63 9.05 8.48 2.94
N GLU A 64 8.15 9.43 2.70
CA GLU A 64 7.34 10.06 3.77
C GLU A 64 6.28 9.10 4.28
N ALA A 65 5.81 8.21 3.40
CA ALA A 65 4.71 7.32 3.70
C ALA A 65 4.94 5.95 3.09
N LEU A 66 4.46 4.93 3.78
CA LEU A 66 4.48 3.55 3.30
C LEU A 66 3.06 3.01 3.39
N ILE A 67 2.56 2.49 2.28
CA ILE A 67 1.25 1.86 2.21
C ILE A 67 1.45 0.39 1.88
N THR A 68 0.88 -0.51 2.67
CA THR A 68 0.84 -1.92 2.31
C THR A 68 -0.55 -2.25 1.77
N ILE A 69 -0.60 -3.17 0.80
CA ILE A 69 -1.88 -3.62 0.26
C ILE A 69 -1.86 -5.14 0.06
N GLU A 70 -2.94 -5.80 0.51
CA GLU A 70 -3.06 -7.25 0.46
C GLU A 70 -4.53 -7.66 0.46
N GLU A 71 -4.78 -8.90 0.09
CA GLU A 71 -6.11 -9.48 0.17
C GLU A 71 -6.38 -10.19 1.49
N GLY A 72 -5.38 -10.30 2.34
CA GLY A 72 -5.53 -10.94 3.64
C GLY A 72 -6.35 -10.13 4.62
N ALA A 73 -6.87 -10.80 5.63
CA ALA A 73 -7.63 -10.15 6.70
C ALA A 73 -6.68 -9.38 7.64
N ILE A 74 -7.28 -8.56 8.49
CA ILE A 74 -6.53 -7.83 9.53
C ILE A 74 -5.73 -8.84 10.36
N GLY A 75 -4.45 -8.53 10.57
CA GLY A 75 -3.51 -9.44 11.23
C GLY A 75 -2.59 -10.17 10.27
N GLY A 76 -2.74 -9.93 8.95
CA GLY A 76 -1.90 -10.53 7.93
C GLY A 76 -0.62 -9.74 7.64
N PHE A 77 -0.28 -9.64 6.35
CA PHE A 77 0.97 -9.06 5.91
C PHE A 77 1.21 -7.65 6.43
N GLY A 78 0.22 -6.76 6.27
CA GLY A 78 0.36 -5.37 6.69
C GLY A 78 0.61 -5.22 8.18
N SER A 79 -0.03 -6.06 8.98
CA SER A 79 0.18 -6.06 10.43
C SER A 79 1.59 -6.49 10.79
N HIS A 80 2.15 -7.48 10.09
CA HIS A 80 3.52 -7.91 10.30
C HIS A 80 4.53 -6.81 9.95
N VAL A 81 4.28 -6.09 8.85
CA VAL A 81 5.12 -4.95 8.46
C VAL A 81 5.05 -3.85 9.51
N ALA A 82 3.85 -3.50 9.96
CA ALA A 82 3.67 -2.47 10.98
C ALA A 82 4.37 -2.84 12.29
N ASP A 83 4.23 -4.09 12.72
CA ASP A 83 4.87 -4.57 13.94
C ASP A 83 6.40 -4.49 13.82
N PHE A 84 6.94 -4.92 12.69
CA PHE A 84 8.38 -4.84 12.45
C PHE A 84 8.86 -3.37 12.51
N LEU A 85 8.18 -2.46 11.83
CA LEU A 85 8.58 -1.06 11.82
C LEU A 85 8.46 -0.41 13.21
N ALA A 86 7.40 -0.76 13.95
CA ALA A 86 7.21 -0.24 15.30
C ALA A 86 8.36 -0.67 16.21
N ASN A 87 8.74 -1.95 16.14
CA ASN A 87 9.82 -2.48 16.97
C ASN A 87 11.20 -1.92 16.60
N GLU A 88 11.38 -1.49 15.35
CA GLU A 88 12.61 -0.82 14.91
C GLU A 88 12.62 0.67 15.26
N GLY A 89 11.55 1.20 15.82
CA GLY A 89 11.47 2.62 16.16
C GLY A 89 11.24 3.54 14.96
N VAL A 90 10.90 2.99 13.81
CA VAL A 90 10.78 3.78 12.58
C VAL A 90 9.65 4.81 12.65
N PHE A 91 8.57 4.48 13.35
CA PHE A 91 7.45 5.42 13.48
C PHE A 91 7.80 6.65 14.31
N ASP A 92 8.86 6.56 15.12
CA ASP A 92 9.33 7.70 15.91
C ASP A 92 9.92 8.80 15.02
N THR A 93 10.26 8.48 13.78
CA THR A 93 10.83 9.45 12.83
C THR A 93 9.75 10.18 12.02
N GLY A 94 8.48 9.86 12.23
CA GLY A 94 7.39 10.51 11.54
C GLY A 94 6.90 9.83 10.29
N LEU A 95 7.33 8.60 10.01
CA LEU A 95 6.82 7.84 8.86
C LEU A 95 5.32 7.64 8.99
N LYS A 96 4.58 7.99 7.95
CA LYS A 96 3.15 7.71 7.87
C LYS A 96 2.95 6.31 7.31
N PHE A 97 2.06 5.55 7.93
CA PHE A 97 1.82 4.17 7.52
C PHE A 97 0.32 3.92 7.35
N ARG A 98 -0.05 3.24 6.27
CA ARG A 98 -1.43 2.80 6.04
C ARG A 98 -1.41 1.39 5.52
N SER A 99 -2.37 0.59 5.98
CA SER A 99 -2.51 -0.80 5.59
C SER A 99 -3.88 -0.93 4.90
N MET A 100 -3.89 -1.45 3.68
CA MET A 100 -5.12 -1.69 2.93
C MET A 100 -5.34 -3.20 2.85
N VAL A 101 -6.40 -3.68 3.49
CA VAL A 101 -6.68 -5.11 3.60
C VAL A 101 -8.16 -5.35 3.37
N LEU A 102 -8.51 -6.60 3.03
CA LEU A 102 -9.91 -7.01 3.04
C LEU A 102 -10.41 -6.99 4.49
N PRO A 103 -11.62 -6.45 4.74
CA PRO A 103 -12.17 -6.51 6.10
C PRO A 103 -12.41 -7.95 6.51
N ASP A 104 -12.36 -8.18 7.83
CA ASP A 104 -12.60 -9.49 8.41
C ASP A 104 -14.06 -9.91 8.32
N THR A 105 -14.92 -9.00 7.90
CA THR A 105 -16.35 -9.23 7.74
C THR A 105 -16.64 -9.92 6.41
N PHE A 106 -17.61 -10.82 6.39
CA PHE A 106 -18.04 -11.47 5.16
C PHE A 106 -18.51 -10.43 4.14
N ILE A 107 -18.02 -10.55 2.92
CA ILE A 107 -18.40 -9.70 1.80
C ILE A 107 -19.29 -10.53 0.87
N ASP A 108 -20.41 -9.96 0.45
CA ASP A 108 -21.40 -10.65 -0.35
C ASP A 108 -20.80 -11.23 -1.63
N GLN A 109 -21.45 -12.32 -2.10
CA GLN A 109 -21.02 -13.06 -3.27
C GLN A 109 -21.31 -12.25 -4.53
N SER A 110 -20.27 -11.75 -5.14
CA SER A 110 -20.37 -11.03 -6.41
C SER A 110 -19.10 -11.31 -7.21
N SER A 111 -18.86 -10.60 -8.29
CA SER A 111 -17.63 -10.78 -9.05
C SER A 111 -16.43 -10.33 -8.18
N PRO A 112 -15.23 -10.86 -8.41
CA PRO A 112 -14.05 -10.41 -7.66
C PRO A 112 -13.85 -8.91 -7.73
N GLU A 113 -14.11 -8.27 -8.86
CA GLU A 113 -13.96 -6.81 -8.97
C GLU A 113 -14.94 -6.07 -8.06
N ASP A 114 -16.18 -6.56 -7.96
CA ASP A 114 -17.14 -5.93 -7.05
C ASP A 114 -16.75 -6.12 -5.60
N MET A 115 -16.18 -7.27 -5.25
CA MET A 115 -15.68 -7.52 -3.90
C MET A 115 -14.57 -6.55 -3.54
N TYR A 116 -13.60 -6.34 -4.45
CA TYR A 116 -12.48 -5.45 -4.18
C TYR A 116 -12.94 -4.00 -4.08
N ALA A 117 -13.90 -3.59 -4.88
CA ALA A 117 -14.46 -2.24 -4.79
C ALA A 117 -15.16 -2.04 -3.44
N THR A 118 -15.96 -3.02 -3.02
CA THR A 118 -16.65 -2.97 -1.73
C THR A 118 -15.67 -2.93 -0.56
N ALA A 119 -14.56 -3.65 -0.69
CA ALA A 119 -13.53 -3.69 0.34
C ALA A 119 -12.59 -2.47 0.32
N GLY A 120 -12.68 -1.61 -0.70
CA GLY A 120 -11.79 -0.46 -0.82
C GLY A 120 -10.40 -0.82 -1.30
N LEU A 121 -10.27 -1.80 -2.20
CA LEU A 121 -8.99 -2.29 -2.70
C LEU A 121 -8.79 -2.11 -4.21
N ASN A 122 -9.69 -1.41 -4.89
CA ASN A 122 -9.51 -1.20 -6.32
C ASN A 122 -8.55 -0.01 -6.59
N ALA A 123 -8.22 0.22 -7.86
CA ALA A 123 -7.26 1.25 -8.24
C ALA A 123 -7.67 2.65 -7.75
N ALA A 124 -8.96 2.99 -7.83
CA ALA A 124 -9.44 4.29 -7.38
C ALA A 124 -9.24 4.47 -5.87
N ASP A 125 -9.43 3.41 -5.09
CA ASP A 125 -9.24 3.46 -3.65
C ASP A 125 -7.76 3.61 -3.30
N ILE A 126 -6.88 2.95 -4.06
CA ILE A 126 -5.44 3.06 -3.86
C ILE A 126 -4.98 4.49 -4.15
N GLU A 127 -5.44 5.05 -5.26
CA GLU A 127 -5.13 6.44 -5.60
C GLU A 127 -5.60 7.39 -4.50
N ALA A 128 -6.82 7.22 -4.02
CA ALA A 128 -7.37 8.06 -2.96
C ALA A 128 -6.55 7.95 -1.68
N LYS A 129 -6.10 6.76 -1.34
CA LYS A 129 -5.27 6.55 -0.15
C LYS A 129 -3.92 7.27 -0.27
N VAL A 130 -3.29 7.21 -1.45
CA VAL A 130 -2.05 7.92 -1.70
C VAL A 130 -2.25 9.43 -1.52
N LEU A 131 -3.27 9.98 -2.15
CA LEU A 131 -3.55 11.41 -2.06
C LEU A 131 -3.81 11.83 -0.61
N HIS A 132 -4.59 11.03 0.11
CA HIS A 132 -4.92 11.31 1.50
C HIS A 132 -3.67 11.31 2.40
N VAL A 133 -2.82 10.30 2.27
CA VAL A 133 -1.64 10.19 3.13
C VAL A 133 -0.62 11.28 2.83
N LEU A 134 -0.58 11.78 1.60
CA LEU A 134 0.32 12.87 1.22
C LEU A 134 -0.28 14.25 1.50
N GLY A 135 -1.53 14.31 1.99
CA GLY A 135 -2.18 15.58 2.28
C GLY A 135 -2.65 16.32 1.05
N VAL A 136 -2.80 15.64 -0.09
CA VAL A 136 -3.27 16.25 -1.33
C VAL A 136 -4.79 16.10 -1.38
N GLU A 137 -5.50 17.23 -1.41
CA GLU A 137 -6.95 17.20 -1.50
C GLU A 137 -7.40 17.25 -2.96
N THR A 138 -8.51 16.58 -3.26
CA THR A 138 -9.10 16.65 -4.57
C THR A 138 -10.16 17.78 -4.60
N ILE A 139 -10.52 18.21 -5.80
CA ILE A 139 -11.58 19.22 -5.96
C ILE A 139 -12.89 18.72 -5.35
N ALA A 140 -13.17 17.43 -5.47
CA ALA A 140 -14.38 16.86 -4.89
C ALA A 140 -14.38 16.97 -3.37
N ALA A 141 -13.22 16.77 -2.72
CA ALA A 141 -13.10 16.92 -1.27
C ALA A 141 -13.38 18.36 -0.82
N HIS A 142 -12.97 19.35 -1.60
CA HIS A 142 -13.22 20.75 -1.28
C HIS A 142 -14.70 21.12 -1.33
N ARG A 143 -15.50 20.38 -2.08
CA ARG A 143 -16.92 20.65 -2.22
C ARG A 143 -17.78 19.92 -1.21
N ALA A 144 -17.19 19.00 -0.52
CA ALA A 144 -17.91 18.21 0.51
C ALA A 144 -17.98 18.91 1.90
#